data_f5d073dd310caf914d81ccbe805e92b0
#
_entry.id   f5d073dd310caf914d81ccbe805e92b0
#
_cell.length_a   1.000
_cell.length_b   1.000
_cell.length_c   1.000
_cell.angle_alpha   90.00
_cell.angle_beta   90.00
_cell.angle_gamma   90.00
#
_symmetry.space_group_name_H-M   'P 1'
#
loop_
_entity.id
_entity.type
_entity.pdbx_description
1 polymer ?
#
loop_
_entity_poly.entity_id
_entity_poly.type
_entity_poly.pdbx_seq_one_letter_code
_entity_poly.pdbx_strand_id
1 'polypeptide(L)'
;IDDIYLELIDGIRDALKGLEGSPPLISGETAIHPDIKTFDIAGFGVGACPKANYIDGKEIVAGNVMLGLRSSGFHANGYTLIRKVWQDRRYLYTDSHPDMLKRLLTPTRIYVNTVLSILREFAPYVKGICHITGGGRDNLLRLLGEDLNLRPNWNNNWTKPEEFKFIQEKGEISDEEMVRVFNDGIGMIMVVDPEKVADIVNRLEKLGEDVIVCGTIMKRLKQTRNETTGRIDSEEVLS
;
A
#
# COMPACT_ATOMS: atom_id res chain seq x y z
N ILE A 1 14.86 9.93 27.90
CA ILE A 1 15.13 10.21 26.45
C ILE A 1 16.07 9.14 25.92
N ASP A 2 17.14 8.80 26.66
CA ASP A 2 18.16 7.86 26.21
C ASP A 2 17.62 6.45 25.97
N ASP A 3 16.73 5.94 26.80
CA ASP A 3 16.13 4.61 26.66
C ASP A 3 15.23 4.53 25.39
N ILE A 4 14.38 5.54 25.16
CA ILE A 4 13.53 5.61 23.97
C ILE A 4 14.38 5.68 22.69
N TYR A 5 15.47 6.44 22.72
CA TYR A 5 16.37 6.55 21.59
C TYR A 5 17.01 5.20 21.24
N LEU A 6 17.48 4.47 22.24
CA LEU A 6 18.07 3.13 22.04
C LEU A 6 17.05 2.14 21.49
N GLU A 7 15.82 2.12 22.04
CA GLU A 7 14.73 1.27 21.53
C GLU A 7 14.38 1.57 20.07
N LEU A 8 14.39 2.85 19.67
CA LEU A 8 14.16 3.25 18.27
C LEU A 8 15.26 2.74 17.33
N ILE A 9 16.53 2.90 17.72
CA ILE A 9 17.66 2.43 16.92
C ILE A 9 17.65 0.90 16.83
N ASP A 10 17.37 0.21 17.90
CA ASP A 10 17.26 -1.25 17.89
C ASP A 10 16.10 -1.74 17.02
N GLY A 11 14.96 -1.08 17.07
CA GLY A 11 13.84 -1.38 16.17
C GLY A 11 14.19 -1.21 14.68
N ILE A 12 14.92 -0.15 14.33
CA ILE A 12 15.42 0.05 12.97
C ILE A 12 16.40 -1.06 12.57
N ARG A 13 17.36 -1.37 13.45
CA ARG A 13 18.36 -2.42 13.18
C ARG A 13 17.72 -3.80 13.03
N ASP A 14 16.74 -4.12 13.85
CA ASP A 14 16.04 -5.40 13.77
C ASP A 14 15.23 -5.53 12.50
N ALA A 15 14.56 -4.46 12.06
CA ALA A 15 13.88 -4.43 10.77
C ALA A 15 14.86 -4.67 9.60
N LEU A 16 16.03 -4.05 9.62
CA LEU A 16 17.05 -4.20 8.58
C LEU A 16 17.69 -5.59 8.56
N LYS A 17 17.95 -6.20 9.73
CA LYS A 17 18.50 -7.57 9.82
C LYS A 17 17.59 -8.63 9.20
N GLY A 18 16.28 -8.44 9.24
CA GLY A 18 15.29 -9.34 8.64
C GLY A 18 15.23 -9.26 7.12
N LEU A 19 15.86 -8.26 6.50
CA LEU A 19 15.84 -8.07 5.06
C LEU A 19 16.95 -8.87 4.37
N GLU A 20 16.66 -9.35 3.18
CA GLU A 20 17.66 -9.95 2.32
C GLU A 20 18.78 -8.95 2.01
N GLY A 21 20.03 -9.43 2.13
CA GLY A 21 21.20 -8.59 2.02
C GLY A 21 21.52 -7.75 3.25
N SER A 22 20.65 -7.77 4.27
CA SER A 22 20.83 -7.07 5.56
C SER A 22 21.44 -5.67 5.38
N PRO A 23 20.73 -4.74 4.73
CA PRO A 23 21.26 -3.41 4.46
C PRO A 23 21.70 -2.73 5.76
N PRO A 24 22.88 -2.12 5.82
CA PRO A 24 23.37 -1.52 7.04
C PRO A 24 22.72 -0.18 7.34
N LEU A 25 22.51 0.12 8.62
CA LEU A 25 22.30 1.50 9.06
C LEU A 25 23.66 2.21 9.05
N ILE A 26 23.91 3.03 8.04
CA ILE A 26 25.25 3.59 7.75
C ILE A 26 25.54 4.90 8.48
N SER A 27 24.51 5.64 8.85
CA SER A 27 24.64 6.93 9.53
C SER A 27 23.35 7.29 10.27
N GLY A 28 23.46 8.21 11.19
CA GLY A 28 22.35 8.84 11.90
C GLY A 28 22.84 10.07 12.64
N GLU A 29 21.92 10.96 12.93
CA GLU A 29 22.17 12.18 13.69
C GLU A 29 20.98 12.43 14.63
N THR A 30 21.25 13.00 15.79
CA THR A 30 20.22 13.45 16.73
C THR A 30 20.43 14.94 16.97
N ALA A 31 19.40 15.73 16.69
CA ALA A 31 19.39 17.16 16.92
C ALA A 31 18.32 17.53 17.95
N ILE A 32 18.60 18.54 18.78
CA ILE A 32 17.62 19.15 19.67
C ILE A 32 17.03 20.36 18.97
N HIS A 33 15.71 20.37 18.77
CA HIS A 33 15.00 21.49 18.19
C HIS A 33 14.08 22.13 19.24
N PRO A 34 14.18 23.45 19.48
CA PRO A 34 13.47 24.11 20.59
C PRO A 34 11.94 24.06 20.45
N ASP A 35 11.42 23.97 19.23
CA ASP A 35 9.99 23.97 18.95
C ASP A 35 9.37 22.56 18.91
N ILE A 36 10.17 21.50 18.92
CA ILE A 36 9.71 20.11 18.95
C ILE A 36 9.63 19.65 20.40
N LYS A 37 8.40 19.46 20.90
CA LYS A 37 8.17 19.05 22.31
C LYS A 37 8.24 17.54 22.52
N THR A 38 8.30 16.75 21.45
CA THR A 38 8.41 15.30 21.48
C THR A 38 9.63 14.89 20.68
N PHE A 39 9.55 13.84 19.89
CA PHE A 39 10.59 13.48 18.93
C PHE A 39 9.97 13.28 17.55
N ASP A 40 10.77 13.48 16.54
CA ASP A 40 10.45 13.19 15.14
C ASP A 40 11.55 12.31 14.55
N ILE A 41 11.20 11.42 13.63
CA ILE A 41 12.13 10.49 13.02
C ILE A 41 11.99 10.61 11.50
N ALA A 42 13.10 10.94 10.85
CA ALA A 42 13.20 10.92 9.40
C ALA A 42 14.20 9.85 8.97
N GLY A 43 13.87 9.11 7.93
CA GLY A 43 14.74 8.09 7.35
C GLY A 43 15.01 8.35 5.88
N PHE A 44 16.22 8.03 5.43
CA PHE A 44 16.62 8.11 4.04
C PHE A 44 17.30 6.81 3.60
N GLY A 45 16.79 6.21 2.51
CA GLY A 45 17.35 4.98 1.94
C GLY A 45 18.06 5.25 0.62
N VAL A 46 19.24 4.67 0.46
CA VAL A 46 19.96 4.67 -0.82
C VAL A 46 20.08 3.25 -1.32
N GLY A 47 19.69 3.03 -2.58
CA GLY A 47 19.80 1.74 -3.23
C GLY A 47 20.27 1.87 -4.67
N ALA A 48 20.74 0.77 -5.24
CA ALA A 48 21.09 0.67 -6.64
C ALA A 48 20.38 -0.52 -7.26
N CYS A 49 19.89 -0.35 -8.48
CA CYS A 49 19.27 -1.40 -9.27
C CYS A 49 19.87 -1.41 -10.67
N PRO A 50 20.26 -2.57 -11.22
CA PRO A 50 20.65 -2.67 -12.62
C PRO A 50 19.50 -2.17 -13.52
N LYS A 51 19.84 -1.36 -14.52
CA LYS A 51 18.83 -0.76 -15.42
C LYS A 51 17.92 -1.82 -16.08
N ALA A 52 18.46 -3.01 -16.35
CA ALA A 52 17.70 -4.11 -16.93
C ALA A 52 16.64 -4.70 -15.99
N ASN A 53 16.78 -4.47 -14.67
CA ASN A 53 15.87 -4.99 -13.65
C ASN A 53 14.91 -3.90 -13.13
N TYR A 54 14.95 -2.71 -13.70
CA TYR A 54 14.13 -1.59 -13.26
C TYR A 54 12.68 -1.73 -13.76
N ILE A 55 11.75 -1.82 -12.83
CA ILE A 55 10.32 -1.94 -13.10
C ILE A 55 9.70 -0.53 -12.97
N ASP A 56 9.39 0.10 -14.09
CA ASP A 56 8.88 1.48 -14.14
C ASP A 56 7.41 1.59 -14.55
N GLY A 57 6.74 0.46 -14.71
CA GLY A 57 5.32 0.40 -15.10
C GLY A 57 5.05 0.58 -16.60
N LYS A 58 6.06 0.89 -17.44
CA LYS A 58 5.87 1.13 -18.87
C LYS A 58 5.40 -0.09 -19.66
N GLU A 59 5.66 -1.28 -19.15
CA GLU A 59 5.21 -2.54 -19.74
C GLU A 59 3.80 -2.95 -19.28
N ILE A 60 3.14 -2.14 -18.46
CA ILE A 60 1.75 -2.39 -18.06
C ILE A 60 0.85 -2.15 -19.26
N VAL A 61 -0.01 -3.13 -19.53
CA VAL A 61 -1.00 -3.09 -20.61
C VAL A 61 -2.39 -3.49 -20.11
N ALA A 62 -3.42 -3.14 -20.86
CA ALA A 62 -4.77 -3.61 -20.59
C ALA A 62 -4.82 -5.14 -20.60
N GLY A 63 -5.50 -5.73 -19.61
CA GLY A 63 -5.53 -7.19 -19.39
C GLY A 63 -4.59 -7.66 -18.30
N ASN A 64 -3.56 -6.90 -17.93
CA ASN A 64 -2.73 -7.26 -16.79
C ASN A 64 -3.56 -7.33 -15.50
N VAL A 65 -3.16 -8.23 -14.60
CA VAL A 65 -3.89 -8.55 -13.37
C VAL A 65 -3.21 -7.93 -12.17
N MET A 66 -4.00 -7.39 -11.25
CA MET A 66 -3.55 -6.82 -9.99
C MET A 66 -3.65 -7.85 -8.87
N LEU A 67 -2.51 -8.23 -8.29
CA LEU A 67 -2.41 -9.11 -7.12
C LEU A 67 -2.12 -8.25 -5.89
N GLY A 68 -3.04 -8.28 -4.92
CA GLY A 68 -2.91 -7.57 -3.66
C GLY A 68 -2.37 -8.46 -2.54
N LEU A 69 -1.40 -7.95 -1.79
CA LEU A 69 -0.87 -8.57 -0.59
C LEU A 69 -1.44 -7.85 0.63
N ARG A 70 -1.86 -8.62 1.64
CA ARG A 70 -2.46 -8.10 2.86
C ARG A 70 -1.54 -7.12 3.59
N SER A 71 -2.11 -6.03 4.08
CA SER A 71 -1.45 -5.15 5.06
C SER A 71 -1.51 -5.74 6.46
N SER A 72 -0.64 -5.26 7.36
CA SER A 72 -0.72 -5.56 8.79
C SER A 72 -1.71 -4.66 9.55
N GLY A 73 -2.40 -3.78 8.85
CA GLY A 73 -3.29 -2.75 9.38
C GLY A 73 -3.17 -1.46 8.57
N PHE A 74 -3.36 -0.32 9.21
CA PHE A 74 -3.29 1.00 8.57
C PHE A 74 -1.90 1.38 8.05
N HIS A 75 -0.86 0.65 8.46
CA HIS A 75 0.53 1.01 8.25
C HIS A 75 0.84 2.39 8.88
N ALA A 76 1.51 3.28 8.15
CA ALA A 76 1.89 4.61 8.64
C ALA A 76 1.03 5.75 8.06
N ASN A 77 -0.16 5.45 7.52
CA ASN A 77 -0.98 6.43 6.80
C ASN A 77 -2.36 6.64 7.44
N GLY A 78 -2.91 7.85 7.23
CA GLY A 78 -4.26 8.19 7.69
C GLY A 78 -4.39 8.48 9.18
N TYR A 79 -3.31 8.55 9.94
CA TYR A 79 -3.36 8.74 11.41
C TYR A 79 -3.92 10.09 11.84
N THR A 80 -3.90 11.10 11.00
CA THR A 80 -4.62 12.36 11.28
C THR A 80 -6.11 12.11 11.44
N LEU A 81 -6.69 11.32 10.53
CA LEU A 81 -8.11 10.95 10.58
C LEU A 81 -8.39 9.99 11.74
N ILE A 82 -7.56 8.96 11.93
CA ILE A 82 -7.68 8.01 13.05
C ILE A 82 -7.67 8.75 14.39
N ARG A 83 -6.70 9.66 14.61
CA ARG A 83 -6.62 10.46 15.83
C ARG A 83 -7.87 11.32 16.04
N LYS A 84 -8.37 11.96 14.97
CA LYS A 84 -9.59 12.75 15.04
C LYS A 84 -10.78 11.89 15.48
N VAL A 85 -11.00 10.74 14.86
CA VAL A 85 -12.07 9.80 15.25
C VAL A 85 -11.92 9.37 16.70
N TRP A 86 -10.71 9.03 17.09
CA TRP A 86 -10.39 8.57 18.44
C TRP A 86 -10.63 9.67 19.48
N GLN A 87 -10.24 10.91 19.20
CA GLN A 87 -10.40 12.07 20.08
C GLN A 87 -11.85 12.57 20.15
N ASP A 88 -12.50 12.77 19.03
CA ASP A 88 -13.84 13.35 18.93
C ASP A 88 -14.91 12.48 19.62
N ARG A 89 -14.71 11.16 19.64
CA ARG A 89 -15.66 10.20 20.21
C ARG A 89 -15.31 9.76 21.63
N ARG A 90 -14.40 10.43 22.33
CA ARG A 90 -13.96 10.13 23.70
C ARG A 90 -13.49 8.68 23.93
N TYR A 91 -13.05 8.01 22.86
CA TYR A 91 -12.42 6.68 22.93
C TYR A 91 -10.96 6.75 23.39
N LEU A 92 -10.50 7.93 23.83
CA LEU A 92 -9.15 8.20 24.32
C LEU A 92 -8.73 7.38 25.56
N TYR A 93 -9.70 6.81 26.23
CA TYR A 93 -9.38 5.99 27.39
C TYR A 93 -9.09 4.57 26.89
N THR A 94 -7.82 4.28 26.90
CA THR A 94 -7.16 3.02 26.54
C THR A 94 -7.82 1.77 27.18
N ASP A 95 -8.58 1.95 28.22
CA ASP A 95 -9.17 0.86 28.98
C ASP A 95 -10.43 0.25 28.34
N SER A 96 -11.07 0.98 27.41
CA SER A 96 -12.30 0.48 26.76
C SER A 96 -12.05 -0.47 25.60
N HIS A 97 -10.93 -0.31 24.88
CA HIS A 97 -10.60 -1.07 23.67
C HIS A 97 -9.09 -1.34 23.51
N PRO A 98 -8.43 -2.03 24.47
CA PRO A 98 -6.99 -2.23 24.44
C PRO A 98 -6.52 -3.04 23.22
N ASP A 99 -7.32 -4.00 22.77
CA ASP A 99 -6.98 -4.82 21.61
C ASP A 99 -7.10 -4.01 20.29
N MET A 100 -8.05 -3.09 20.22
CA MET A 100 -8.18 -2.20 19.06
C MET A 100 -6.99 -1.23 19.00
N LEU A 101 -6.56 -0.68 20.12
CA LEU A 101 -5.38 0.18 20.15
C LEU A 101 -4.12 -0.55 19.66
N LYS A 102 -3.92 -1.80 20.06
CA LYS A 102 -2.82 -2.63 19.54
C LYS A 102 -2.90 -2.81 18.03
N ARG A 103 -4.10 -3.08 17.47
CA ARG A 103 -4.31 -3.20 16.04
C ARG A 103 -4.01 -1.89 15.29
N LEU A 104 -4.45 -0.75 15.85
CA LEU A 104 -4.17 0.57 15.29
C LEU A 104 -2.68 0.91 15.30
N LEU A 105 -1.90 0.39 16.24
CA LEU A 105 -0.46 0.61 16.39
C LEU A 105 0.39 -0.48 15.74
N THR A 106 -0.20 -1.41 15.02
CA THR A 106 0.56 -2.48 14.35
C THR A 106 1.54 -1.88 13.33
N PRO A 107 2.83 -2.25 13.39
CA PRO A 107 3.84 -1.73 12.49
C PRO A 107 3.55 -2.02 11.03
N THR A 108 4.04 -1.17 10.13
CA THR A 108 3.99 -1.39 8.68
C THR A 108 4.66 -2.72 8.32
N ARG A 109 3.95 -3.52 7.54
CA ARG A 109 4.47 -4.79 7.04
C ARG A 109 5.63 -4.58 6.08
N ILE A 110 6.67 -5.38 6.21
CA ILE A 110 7.84 -5.38 5.34
C ILE A 110 7.63 -6.42 4.24
N TYR A 111 7.61 -5.99 2.98
CA TYR A 111 7.35 -6.84 1.80
C TYR A 111 8.61 -7.24 1.03
N VAL A 112 9.77 -6.76 1.44
CA VAL A 112 11.03 -6.86 0.66
C VAL A 112 11.34 -8.30 0.28
N ASN A 113 11.40 -9.21 1.24
CA ASN A 113 11.79 -10.60 0.98
C ASN A 113 10.79 -11.32 0.07
N THR A 114 9.50 -11.08 0.27
CA THR A 114 8.43 -11.62 -0.57
C THR A 114 8.56 -11.13 -2.01
N VAL A 115 8.68 -9.82 -2.19
CA VAL A 115 8.81 -9.20 -3.52
C VAL A 115 10.07 -9.71 -4.23
N LEU A 116 11.22 -9.73 -3.56
CA LEU A 116 12.46 -10.24 -4.13
C LEU A 116 12.36 -11.73 -4.51
N SER A 117 11.68 -12.55 -3.70
CA SER A 117 11.44 -13.97 -4.03
C SER A 117 10.64 -14.13 -5.32
N ILE A 118 9.60 -13.31 -5.50
CA ILE A 118 8.80 -13.32 -6.74
C ILE A 118 9.63 -12.85 -7.94
N LEU A 119 10.38 -11.77 -7.78
CA LEU A 119 11.19 -11.22 -8.87
C LEU A 119 12.29 -12.18 -9.33
N ARG A 120 12.84 -13.04 -8.47
CA ARG A 120 13.82 -14.06 -8.89
C ARG A 120 13.25 -15.08 -9.86
N GLU A 121 11.98 -15.44 -9.71
CA GLU A 121 11.35 -16.50 -10.49
C GLU A 121 10.51 -15.93 -11.64
N PHE A 122 9.92 -14.75 -11.46
CA PHE A 122 8.87 -14.21 -12.33
C PHE A 122 9.12 -12.78 -12.82
N ALA A 123 10.34 -12.24 -12.71
CA ALA A 123 10.63 -10.85 -13.09
C ALA A 123 10.04 -10.42 -14.46
N PRO A 124 10.15 -11.22 -15.55
CA PRO A 124 9.61 -10.81 -16.85
C PRO A 124 8.07 -10.62 -16.87
N TYR A 125 7.38 -11.24 -15.92
CA TYR A 125 5.91 -11.21 -15.82
C TYR A 125 5.39 -10.19 -14.80
N VAL A 126 6.27 -9.57 -14.02
CA VAL A 126 5.91 -8.51 -13.07
C VAL A 126 6.11 -7.16 -13.77
N LYS A 127 5.01 -6.49 -14.09
CA LYS A 127 5.02 -5.25 -14.87
C LYS A 127 5.00 -3.98 -14.02
N GLY A 128 4.57 -4.11 -12.76
CA GLY A 128 4.52 -2.99 -11.83
C GLY A 128 4.41 -3.47 -10.38
N ILE A 129 4.93 -2.66 -9.46
CA ILE A 129 4.83 -2.91 -8.02
C ILE A 129 4.51 -1.59 -7.34
N CYS A 130 3.50 -1.58 -6.47
CA CYS A 130 3.07 -0.39 -5.78
C CYS A 130 2.81 -0.66 -4.30
N HIS A 131 3.50 0.05 -3.42
CA HIS A 131 3.16 0.10 -2.00
C HIS A 131 1.97 1.05 -1.81
N ILE A 132 0.89 0.57 -1.19
CA ILE A 132 -0.31 1.35 -0.95
C ILE A 132 -0.13 2.17 0.32
N THR A 133 0.00 3.46 0.14
CA THR A 133 0.26 4.45 1.20
C THR A 133 -0.87 5.50 1.24
N GLY A 134 -0.60 6.72 1.72
CA GLY A 134 -1.54 7.83 1.64
C GLY A 134 -2.00 8.08 0.19
N GLY A 135 -3.31 8.22 -0.02
CA GLY A 135 -3.93 8.21 -1.35
C GLY A 135 -4.52 6.86 -1.75
N GLY A 136 -4.37 5.83 -0.91
CA GLY A 136 -5.04 4.53 -1.08
C GLY A 136 -4.79 3.90 -2.45
N ARG A 137 -5.86 3.43 -3.07
CA ARG A 137 -5.84 2.75 -4.39
C ARG A 137 -5.27 3.60 -5.52
N ASP A 138 -5.39 4.92 -5.43
CA ASP A 138 -4.92 5.84 -6.47
C ASP A 138 -3.40 5.86 -6.60
N ASN A 139 -2.68 5.25 -5.65
CA ASN A 139 -1.22 5.07 -5.77
C ASN A 139 -0.84 4.27 -7.04
N LEU A 140 -1.68 3.34 -7.46
CA LEU A 140 -1.46 2.56 -8.68
C LEU A 140 -1.49 3.41 -9.95
N LEU A 141 -2.31 4.46 -9.99
CA LEU A 141 -2.41 5.35 -11.16
C LEU A 141 -1.06 5.98 -11.53
N ARG A 142 -0.14 6.09 -10.57
CA ARG A 142 1.22 6.61 -10.82
C ARG A 142 2.08 5.70 -11.70
N LEU A 143 1.72 4.41 -11.80
CA LEU A 143 2.42 3.43 -12.63
C LEU A 143 1.83 3.35 -14.04
N LEU A 144 0.62 3.88 -14.26
CA LEU A 144 -0.11 3.69 -15.50
C LEU A 144 0.20 4.80 -16.52
N GLY A 145 0.24 4.43 -17.79
CA GLY A 145 0.19 5.37 -18.90
C GLY A 145 -1.16 6.10 -18.96
N GLU A 146 -1.19 7.21 -19.70
CA GLU A 146 -2.39 8.09 -19.78
C GLU A 146 -3.62 7.39 -20.38
N ASP A 147 -3.40 6.36 -21.19
CA ASP A 147 -4.41 5.56 -21.90
C ASP A 147 -4.93 4.36 -21.06
N LEU A 148 -4.40 4.18 -19.86
CA LEU A 148 -4.78 3.09 -18.97
C LEU A 148 -5.57 3.56 -17.74
N ASN A 149 -6.35 2.64 -17.18
CA ASN A 149 -7.07 2.84 -15.94
C ASN A 149 -7.18 1.54 -15.15
N LEU A 150 -7.60 1.63 -13.89
CA LEU A 150 -7.87 0.50 -13.03
C LEU A 150 -9.30 0.01 -13.24
N ARG A 151 -9.49 -1.30 -13.27
CA ARG A 151 -10.78 -1.97 -13.12
C ARG A 151 -10.74 -2.78 -11.81
N PRO A 152 -11.01 -2.13 -10.69
CA PRO A 152 -10.90 -2.78 -9.39
C PRO A 152 -12.02 -3.82 -9.20
N ASN A 153 -11.68 -4.94 -8.60
CA ASN A 153 -12.62 -5.98 -8.15
C ASN A 153 -12.37 -6.28 -6.66
N TRP A 154 -12.09 -5.26 -5.91
CA TRP A 154 -11.62 -5.33 -4.54
C TRP A 154 -12.70 -5.83 -3.58
N ASN A 155 -13.95 -5.41 -3.82
CA ASN A 155 -15.02 -5.65 -2.86
C ASN A 155 -15.63 -7.06 -2.92
N ASN A 156 -15.39 -7.82 -3.98
CA ASN A 156 -16.05 -9.11 -4.16
C ASN A 156 -15.33 -10.28 -3.47
N ASN A 157 -14.02 -10.14 -3.21
CA ASN A 157 -13.18 -11.22 -2.69
C ASN A 157 -12.43 -10.83 -1.41
N TRP A 158 -12.76 -9.69 -0.80
CA TRP A 158 -12.01 -9.14 0.30
C TRP A 158 -12.87 -8.81 1.52
N THR A 159 -12.50 -9.36 2.66
CA THR A 159 -13.09 -8.97 3.94
C THR A 159 -12.24 -7.86 4.56
N LYS A 160 -12.81 -6.66 4.65
CA LYS A 160 -12.19 -5.52 5.31
C LYS A 160 -11.83 -5.89 6.76
N PRO A 161 -10.56 -5.67 7.20
CA PRO A 161 -10.15 -5.95 8.58
C PRO A 161 -10.96 -5.16 9.61
N GLU A 162 -11.06 -5.68 10.84
CA GLU A 162 -11.93 -5.13 11.88
C GLU A 162 -11.54 -3.70 12.28
N GLU A 163 -10.25 -3.38 12.32
CA GLU A 163 -9.77 -2.05 12.65
C GLU A 163 -10.25 -0.98 11.64
N PHE A 164 -10.35 -1.33 10.36
CA PHE A 164 -10.87 -0.43 9.33
C PHE A 164 -12.37 -0.23 9.50
N LYS A 165 -13.13 -1.30 9.77
CA LYS A 165 -14.58 -1.21 10.05
C LYS A 165 -14.82 -0.35 11.28
N PHE A 166 -14.04 -0.58 12.33
CA PHE A 166 -14.16 0.18 13.58
C PHE A 166 -13.95 1.69 13.34
N ILE A 167 -12.88 2.09 12.66
CA ILE A 167 -12.62 3.52 12.38
C ILE A 167 -13.69 4.10 11.46
N GLN A 168 -14.13 3.35 10.45
CA GLN A 168 -15.16 3.78 9.53
C GLN A 168 -16.50 4.04 10.24
N GLU A 169 -16.97 3.09 11.04
CA GLU A 169 -18.23 3.19 11.78
C GLU A 169 -18.17 4.29 12.85
N LYS A 170 -17.10 4.33 13.63
CA LYS A 170 -16.95 5.32 14.70
C LYS A 170 -16.73 6.73 14.18
N GLY A 171 -16.09 6.87 13.02
CA GLY A 171 -15.87 8.16 12.37
C GLY A 171 -17.00 8.59 11.44
N GLU A 172 -18.00 7.73 11.20
CA GLU A 172 -19.04 7.95 10.18
C GLU A 172 -18.45 8.30 8.81
N ILE A 173 -17.36 7.57 8.44
CA ILE A 173 -16.56 7.87 7.25
C ILE A 173 -17.15 7.15 6.04
N SER A 174 -17.34 7.87 4.92
CA SER A 174 -17.85 7.27 3.70
C SER A 174 -16.86 6.24 3.09
N ASP A 175 -17.39 5.31 2.29
CA ASP A 175 -16.56 4.32 1.60
C ASP A 175 -15.53 4.99 0.67
N GLU A 176 -15.89 6.07 -0.03
CA GLU A 176 -15.00 6.83 -0.89
C GLU A 176 -13.82 7.42 -0.10
N GLU A 177 -14.11 7.99 1.08
CA GLU A 177 -13.07 8.57 1.91
C GLU A 177 -12.15 7.50 2.51
N MET A 178 -12.71 6.35 2.93
CA MET A 178 -11.92 5.20 3.38
C MET A 178 -10.92 4.75 2.31
N VAL A 179 -11.38 4.57 1.08
CA VAL A 179 -10.55 4.15 -0.06
C VAL A 179 -9.50 5.20 -0.43
N ARG A 180 -9.84 6.49 -0.28
CA ARG A 180 -8.96 7.61 -0.59
C ARG A 180 -7.84 7.76 0.43
N VAL A 181 -8.11 7.50 1.71
CA VAL A 181 -7.17 7.76 2.82
C VAL A 181 -6.34 6.55 3.17
N PHE A 182 -6.95 5.35 3.12
CA PHE A 182 -6.39 4.14 3.68
C PHE A 182 -6.05 3.09 2.61
N ASN A 183 -5.21 2.13 3.01
CA ASN A 183 -4.86 0.98 2.18
C ASN A 183 -5.96 -0.09 2.11
N ASP A 184 -7.01 0.06 2.88
CA ASP A 184 -8.20 -0.82 2.95
C ASP A 184 -7.84 -2.31 3.17
N GLY A 185 -6.75 -2.57 3.88
CA GLY A 185 -6.25 -3.91 4.19
C GLY A 185 -5.30 -4.52 3.15
N ILE A 186 -4.97 -3.80 2.07
CA ILE A 186 -4.01 -4.21 1.06
C ILE A 186 -2.84 -3.24 1.06
N GLY A 187 -1.66 -3.72 1.45
CA GLY A 187 -0.50 -2.84 1.60
C GLY A 187 0.43 -2.83 0.39
N MET A 188 0.42 -3.88 -0.44
CA MET A 188 1.25 -3.97 -1.64
C MET A 188 0.41 -4.52 -2.79
N ILE A 189 0.60 -3.98 -4.00
CA ILE A 189 0.00 -4.53 -5.22
C ILE A 189 1.10 -4.81 -6.23
N MET A 190 1.02 -5.98 -6.85
CA MET A 190 1.83 -6.38 -7.99
C MET A 190 0.95 -6.46 -9.23
N VAL A 191 1.35 -5.78 -10.30
CA VAL A 191 0.70 -5.89 -11.62
C VAL A 191 1.45 -6.92 -12.43
N VAL A 192 0.77 -7.98 -12.84
CA VAL A 192 1.39 -9.15 -13.45
C VAL A 192 0.70 -9.56 -14.76
N ASP A 193 1.43 -10.29 -15.56
CA ASP A 193 0.89 -10.93 -16.76
C ASP A 193 -0.20 -11.95 -16.41
N PRO A 194 -1.35 -11.97 -17.11
CA PRO A 194 -2.45 -12.89 -16.83
C PRO A 194 -2.05 -14.36 -16.95
N GLU A 195 -1.11 -14.70 -17.83
CA GLU A 195 -0.64 -16.08 -18.04
C GLU A 195 0.13 -16.66 -16.84
N LYS A 196 0.65 -15.82 -15.94
CA LYS A 196 1.43 -16.23 -14.77
C LYS A 196 0.76 -15.99 -13.43
N VAL A 197 -0.48 -15.52 -13.43
CA VAL A 197 -1.25 -15.26 -12.20
C VAL A 197 -1.28 -16.48 -11.28
N ALA A 198 -1.65 -17.66 -11.80
CA ALA A 198 -1.78 -18.87 -10.99
C ALA A 198 -0.43 -19.30 -10.38
N ASP A 199 0.65 -19.24 -11.15
CA ASP A 199 2.00 -19.62 -10.70
C ASP A 199 2.49 -18.66 -9.60
N ILE A 200 2.28 -17.33 -9.80
CA ILE A 200 2.70 -16.30 -8.85
C ILE A 200 1.87 -16.37 -7.57
N VAL A 201 0.55 -16.57 -7.65
CA VAL A 201 -0.32 -16.74 -6.48
C VAL A 201 0.12 -17.95 -5.68
N ASN A 202 0.30 -19.12 -6.31
CA ASN A 202 0.77 -20.34 -5.66
C ASN A 202 2.14 -20.14 -4.97
N ARG A 203 3.04 -19.37 -5.60
CA ARG A 203 4.33 -19.04 -4.99
C ARG A 203 4.18 -18.15 -3.78
N LEU A 204 3.34 -17.12 -3.86
CA LEU A 204 3.06 -16.19 -2.76
C LEU A 204 2.42 -16.93 -1.57
N GLU A 205 1.45 -17.81 -1.82
CA GLU A 205 0.83 -18.64 -0.78
C GLU A 205 1.84 -19.55 -0.08
N LYS A 206 2.78 -20.16 -0.83
CA LYS A 206 3.89 -20.95 -0.25
C LYS A 206 4.85 -20.10 0.59
N LEU A 207 4.92 -18.79 0.36
CA LEU A 207 5.66 -17.86 1.20
C LEU A 207 4.85 -17.39 2.44
N GLY A 208 3.63 -17.91 2.60
CA GLY A 208 2.73 -17.55 3.70
C GLY A 208 1.97 -16.23 3.47
N GLU A 209 1.90 -15.77 2.22
CA GLU A 209 1.16 -14.58 1.87
C GLU A 209 -0.34 -14.88 1.70
N ASP A 210 -1.17 -13.98 2.21
CA ASP A 210 -2.59 -13.93 1.90
C ASP A 210 -2.78 -12.99 0.70
N VAL A 211 -3.10 -13.57 -0.44
CA VAL A 211 -3.11 -12.90 -1.76
C VAL A 211 -4.53 -12.83 -2.30
N ILE A 212 -4.88 -11.68 -2.85
CA ILE A 212 -6.14 -11.53 -3.56
C ILE A 212 -5.91 -11.01 -4.99
N VAL A 213 -6.75 -11.48 -5.92
CA VAL A 213 -6.89 -10.84 -7.23
C VAL A 213 -7.80 -9.63 -7.04
N CYS A 214 -7.21 -8.44 -6.98
CA CYS A 214 -7.93 -7.21 -6.66
C CYS A 214 -8.40 -6.41 -7.89
N GLY A 215 -8.23 -6.95 -9.08
CA GLY A 215 -8.73 -6.36 -10.31
C GLY A 215 -7.81 -6.54 -11.51
N THR A 216 -8.08 -5.79 -12.56
CA THR A 216 -7.33 -5.79 -13.81
C THR A 216 -7.04 -4.38 -14.28
N ILE A 217 -6.06 -4.24 -15.15
CA ILE A 217 -5.82 -3.00 -15.89
C ILE A 217 -6.72 -2.98 -17.12
N MET A 218 -7.30 -1.83 -17.41
CA MET A 218 -8.16 -1.61 -18.58
C MET A 218 -7.71 -0.40 -19.38
N LYS A 219 -8.14 -0.28 -20.62
CA LYS A 219 -8.00 0.95 -21.37
C LYS A 219 -8.87 2.05 -20.74
N ARG A 220 -8.37 3.27 -20.72
CA ARG A 220 -9.14 4.42 -20.28
C ARG A 220 -10.23 4.72 -21.32
N LEU A 221 -11.47 4.83 -20.88
CA LEU A 221 -12.57 5.24 -21.74
C LEU A 221 -12.36 6.71 -22.15
N LYS A 222 -12.37 6.99 -23.46
CA LYS A 222 -12.44 8.37 -23.91
C LYS A 222 -13.86 8.89 -23.66
N GLN A 223 -13.96 9.94 -22.87
CA GLN A 223 -15.20 10.69 -22.73
C GLN A 223 -15.25 11.71 -23.87
N THR A 224 -16.09 11.46 -24.85
CA THR A 224 -16.44 12.45 -25.88
C THR A 224 -17.70 13.18 -25.45
N ARG A 225 -17.62 14.50 -25.31
CA ARG A 225 -18.79 15.34 -25.10
C ARG A 225 -19.44 15.56 -26.45
N ASN A 226 -20.66 15.09 -26.61
CA ASN A 226 -21.44 15.40 -27.79
C ASN A 226 -21.78 16.89 -27.78
N GLU A 227 -21.21 17.64 -28.70
CA GLU A 227 -21.35 19.11 -28.77
C GLU A 227 -22.78 19.56 -29.02
N THR A 228 -23.62 18.69 -29.60
CA THR A 228 -25.01 19.00 -29.94
C THR A 228 -25.97 18.72 -28.78
N THR A 229 -25.72 17.69 -28.00
CA THR A 229 -26.65 17.25 -26.94
C THR A 229 -26.14 17.55 -25.53
N GLY A 230 -24.86 17.93 -25.38
CA GLY A 230 -24.18 18.10 -24.10
C GLY A 230 -23.99 16.81 -23.30
N ARG A 231 -24.41 15.66 -23.84
CA ARG A 231 -24.20 14.34 -23.21
C ARG A 231 -22.75 13.93 -23.29
N ILE A 232 -22.30 13.26 -22.23
CA ILE A 232 -21.00 12.61 -22.19
C ILE A 232 -21.22 11.16 -22.63
N ASP A 233 -20.74 10.81 -23.79
CA ASP A 233 -20.71 9.43 -24.29
C ASP A 233 -19.32 8.85 -23.96
N SER A 234 -19.29 7.68 -23.34
CA SER A 234 -18.05 6.94 -23.06
C SER A 234 -17.95 5.77 -24.02
N GLU A 235 -16.99 5.85 -24.94
CA GLU A 235 -16.68 4.75 -25.86
C GLU A 235 -15.43 4.00 -25.37
N GLU A 236 -15.52 2.67 -25.35
CA GLU A 236 -14.35 1.81 -25.17
C GLU A 236 -13.51 1.90 -26.45
N VAL A 237 -12.27 2.34 -26.34
CA VAL A 237 -11.38 2.41 -27.51
C VAL A 237 -10.96 0.98 -27.88
N LEU A 238 -11.75 0.37 -28.76
CA LEU A 238 -11.36 -0.87 -29.44
C LEU A 238 -10.34 -0.52 -30.53
N SER A 239 -9.10 -0.90 -30.32
CA SER A 239 -8.07 -0.94 -31.38
C SER A 239 -7.16 -2.12 -31.17
#